data_61b27e77a0ad0b3f17e02a465f6e9375
#
_entry.id   61b27e77a0ad0b3f17e02a465f6e9375
#
_cell.length_a   1.000
_cell.length_b   1.000
_cell.length_c   1.000
_cell.angle_alpha   90.00
_cell.angle_beta   90.00
_cell.angle_gamma   90.00
#
_symmetry.space_group_name_H-M   'P 1'
#
loop_
_entity.id
_entity.type
_entity.pdbx_description
1 polymer ?
#
loop_
_entity_poly.entity_id
_entity_poly.type
_entity_poly.pdbx_seq_one_letter_code
_entity_poly.pdbx_strand_id
1 'polypeptide(L)'
;MRIYYTRHNISTQNDMLEKLKAKLEKTIGREMKTPRDFDFLAARIYALTNTHISATTLKRMWGYLEKEQNHKPQPFTLNILARTAGYKD
;
A
#
# COMPACT_ATOMS: atom_id res chain seq x y z
N MET A 1 3.30 -17.53 -23.82
CA MET A 1 2.49 -17.32 -22.75
C MET A 1 2.78 -18.09 -21.52
N ARG A 2 2.92 -19.33 -21.59
CA ARG A 2 3.22 -20.11 -20.44
C ARG A 2 4.54 -19.83 -19.87
N ILE A 3 5.44 -19.39 -20.65
CA ILE A 3 6.80 -19.17 -20.26
C ILE A 3 6.98 -18.22 -19.14
N TYR A 4 6.15 -17.23 -19.05
CA TYR A 4 6.37 -16.23 -18.02
C TYR A 4 5.79 -16.62 -16.69
N TYR A 5 5.34 -17.83 -16.54
CA TYR A 5 4.82 -18.28 -15.27
C TYR A 5 5.83 -18.19 -14.15
N THR A 6 7.06 -18.55 -14.41
CA THR A 6 8.07 -18.52 -13.38
C THR A 6 8.26 -17.11 -12.85
N ARG A 7 8.37 -16.18 -13.78
CA ARG A 7 8.49 -14.79 -13.43
C ARG A 7 7.18 -14.27 -12.88
N HIS A 8 6.12 -14.95 -13.24
CA HIS A 8 4.79 -14.58 -12.86
C HIS A 8 4.59 -14.57 -11.34
N ASN A 9 5.22 -15.50 -10.62
CA ASN A 9 5.07 -15.55 -9.18
C ASN A 9 5.58 -14.28 -8.52
N ILE A 10 6.69 -13.75 -9.00
CA ILE A 10 7.23 -12.53 -8.44
C ILE A 10 6.37 -11.34 -8.85
N SER A 11 5.95 -11.33 -10.10
CA SER A 11 5.09 -10.27 -10.59
C SER A 11 3.76 -10.21 -9.85
N THR A 12 3.25 -11.38 -9.48
CA THR A 12 1.96 -11.42 -8.81
C THR A 12 1.99 -10.66 -7.49
N GLN A 13 3.06 -10.79 -6.73
CA GLN A 13 3.17 -10.05 -5.47
C GLN A 13 3.21 -8.57 -5.72
N ASN A 14 3.98 -8.14 -6.72
CA ASN A 14 4.04 -6.73 -7.06
C ASN A 14 2.69 -6.22 -7.55
N ASP A 15 2.01 -7.04 -8.35
CA ASP A 15 0.70 -6.65 -8.87
C ASP A 15 -0.30 -6.48 -7.75
N MET A 16 -0.28 -7.36 -6.78
CA MET A 16 -1.21 -7.26 -5.67
C MET A 16 -0.97 -6.00 -4.86
N LEU A 17 0.29 -5.68 -4.62
CA LEU A 17 0.61 -4.47 -3.88
C LEU A 17 0.18 -3.24 -4.67
N GLU A 18 0.44 -3.23 -5.97
CA GLU A 18 0.05 -2.09 -6.79
C GLU A 18 -1.46 -1.93 -6.84
N LYS A 19 -2.18 -3.04 -6.90
CA LYS A 19 -3.63 -2.97 -6.88
C LYS A 19 -4.15 -2.45 -5.57
N LEU A 20 -3.53 -2.87 -4.47
CA LEU A 20 -3.92 -2.37 -3.16
C LEU A 20 -3.70 -0.88 -3.05
N LYS A 21 -2.55 -0.40 -3.53
CA LYS A 21 -2.26 1.03 -3.48
C LYS A 21 -3.25 1.81 -4.32
N ALA A 22 -3.54 1.32 -5.51
CA ALA A 22 -4.51 1.98 -6.38
C ALA A 22 -5.89 2.01 -5.75
N LYS A 23 -6.27 0.92 -5.11
CA LYS A 23 -7.57 0.85 -4.44
C LYS A 23 -7.63 1.84 -3.29
N LEU A 24 -6.54 1.97 -2.53
CA LEU A 24 -6.49 2.92 -1.44
C LEU A 24 -6.64 4.35 -1.95
N GLU A 25 -5.91 4.68 -3.02
CA GLU A 25 -6.01 6.02 -3.58
C GLU A 25 -7.42 6.32 -4.05
N LYS A 26 -8.05 5.33 -4.65
CA LYS A 26 -9.42 5.49 -5.11
C LYS A 26 -10.37 5.67 -3.94
N THR A 27 -10.18 4.88 -2.90
CA THR A 27 -11.05 4.92 -1.73
C THR A 27 -11.00 6.27 -1.02
N ILE A 28 -9.81 6.85 -0.91
CA ILE A 28 -9.67 8.13 -0.23
C ILE A 28 -9.81 9.32 -1.18
N GLY A 29 -9.87 9.06 -2.48
CA GLY A 29 -10.13 10.12 -3.44
C GLY A 29 -8.95 10.99 -3.79
N ARG A 30 -7.73 10.51 -3.60
CA ARG A 30 -6.55 11.29 -3.99
C ARG A 30 -5.35 10.37 -4.23
N GLU A 31 -4.46 10.84 -5.09
CA GLU A 31 -3.22 10.14 -5.35
C GLU A 31 -2.16 10.54 -4.33
N MET A 32 -1.26 9.61 -4.05
CA MET A 32 -0.19 9.86 -3.07
C MET A 32 0.98 10.53 -3.76
N LYS A 33 1.01 11.85 -3.76
CA LYS A 33 2.06 12.60 -4.45
C LYS A 33 2.91 13.48 -3.54
N THR A 34 2.38 13.89 -2.41
CA THR A 34 3.08 14.80 -1.52
C THR A 34 3.08 14.25 -0.10
N PRO A 35 3.98 14.73 0.76
CA PRO A 35 3.97 14.28 2.15
C PRO A 35 2.62 14.45 2.83
N ARG A 36 1.91 15.51 2.47
CA ARG A 36 0.60 15.75 3.06
C ARG A 36 -0.39 14.66 2.69
N ASP A 37 -0.26 14.10 1.48
CA ASP A 37 -1.14 13.02 1.08
C ASP A 37 -0.96 11.80 1.97
N PHE A 38 0.28 11.52 2.36
CA PHE A 38 0.55 10.38 3.23
C PHE A 38 0.03 10.63 4.65
N ASP A 39 0.09 11.87 5.10
CA ASP A 39 -0.51 12.20 6.40
C ASP A 39 -2.01 11.99 6.36
N PHE A 40 -2.63 12.38 5.25
CA PHE A 40 -4.06 12.20 5.09
C PHE A 40 -4.42 10.72 5.09
N LEU A 41 -3.64 9.91 4.38
CA LEU A 41 -3.90 8.47 4.35
C LEU A 41 -3.74 7.84 5.72
N ALA A 42 -2.70 8.25 6.46
CA ALA A 42 -2.48 7.72 7.80
C ALA A 42 -3.66 8.04 8.71
N ALA A 43 -4.19 9.25 8.61
CA ALA A 43 -5.33 9.64 9.41
C ALA A 43 -6.57 8.83 9.05
N ARG A 44 -6.74 8.57 7.75
CA ARG A 44 -7.89 7.82 7.28
C ARG A 44 -7.81 6.36 7.75
N ILE A 45 -6.62 5.79 7.70
CA ILE A 45 -6.41 4.43 8.18
C ILE A 45 -6.80 4.34 9.65
N TYR A 46 -6.34 5.29 10.43
CA TYR A 46 -6.66 5.29 11.85
C TYR A 46 -8.16 5.42 12.08
N ALA A 47 -8.80 6.28 11.31
CA ALA A 47 -10.24 6.48 11.46
C ALA A 47 -11.04 5.22 11.14
N LEU A 48 -10.58 4.45 10.17
CA LEU A 48 -11.32 3.28 9.71
C LEU A 48 -10.95 2.01 10.45
N THR A 49 -9.73 1.90 10.94
CA THR A 49 -9.26 0.64 11.52
C THR A 49 -8.83 0.79 12.97
N ASN A 50 -8.81 2.01 13.49
CA ASN A 50 -8.34 2.29 14.83
C ASN A 50 -6.90 1.81 15.05
N THR A 51 -6.13 1.76 13.97
CA THR A 51 -4.74 1.31 14.01
C THR A 51 -3.87 2.38 13.38
N HIS A 52 -2.78 2.73 14.06
CA HIS A 52 -1.88 3.75 13.58
C HIS A 52 -0.81 3.16 12.67
N ILE A 53 -0.74 3.64 11.44
CA ILE A 53 0.33 3.32 10.50
C ILE A 53 1.00 4.66 10.19
N SER A 54 2.31 4.74 10.41
CA SER A 54 2.99 6.02 10.24
C SER A 54 3.07 6.43 8.78
N ALA A 55 3.09 7.73 8.55
CA ALA A 55 3.23 8.24 7.20
C ALA A 55 4.55 7.78 6.57
N THR A 56 5.59 7.64 7.39
CA THR A 56 6.87 7.16 6.90
C THR A 56 6.76 5.76 6.32
N THR A 57 6.04 4.88 7.01
CA THR A 57 5.82 3.53 6.50
C THR A 57 5.09 3.57 5.16
N LEU A 58 4.09 4.42 5.06
CA LEU A 58 3.33 4.55 3.81
C LEU A 58 4.18 5.11 2.69
N LYS A 59 5.03 6.10 2.99
CA LYS A 59 5.92 6.65 1.99
C LYS A 59 6.85 5.57 1.43
N ARG A 60 7.34 4.68 2.30
CA ARG A 60 8.20 3.60 1.84
C ARG A 60 7.45 2.65 0.91
N MET A 61 6.21 2.37 1.23
CA MET A 61 5.41 1.46 0.40
C MET A 61 5.17 2.03 -0.98
N TRP A 62 5.02 3.33 -1.08
CA TRP A 62 4.78 3.98 -2.37
C TRP A 62 6.06 4.30 -3.11
N GLY A 63 7.21 3.99 -2.50
CA GLY A 63 8.48 4.29 -3.14
C GLY A 63 8.83 5.77 -3.08
N TYR A 64 8.15 6.53 -2.25
CA TYR A 64 8.38 7.96 -2.13
C TYR A 64 9.77 8.25 -1.57
N LEU A 65 10.26 7.38 -0.69
CA LEU A 65 11.59 7.52 -0.14
C LEU A 65 12.50 6.57 -0.92
N GLU A 66 13.28 7.13 -1.83
CA GLU A 66 14.05 6.33 -2.75
C GLU A 66 15.08 5.42 -2.06
N LYS A 67 15.53 5.81 -0.90
CA LYS A 67 16.50 5.01 -0.19
C LYS A 67 15.93 3.68 0.28
N GLU A 68 14.63 3.55 0.28
CA GLU A 68 13.95 2.37 0.80
C GLU A 68 13.36 1.52 -0.29
N GLN A 69 14.03 1.43 -1.41
CA GLN A 69 13.47 0.75 -2.57
C GLN A 69 13.14 -0.71 -2.33
N ASN A 70 13.87 -1.36 -1.44
CA ASN A 70 13.68 -2.78 -1.19
C ASN A 70 12.81 -3.07 0.02
N HIS A 71 12.15 -2.05 0.51
CA HIS A 71 11.28 -2.22 1.67
C HIS A 71 10.12 -3.14 1.36
N LYS A 72 9.90 -4.10 2.23
CA LYS A 72 8.76 -5.00 2.12
C LYS A 72 7.81 -4.76 3.28
N PRO A 73 6.54 -4.43 3.00
CA PRO A 73 5.60 -4.20 4.07
C PRO A 73 5.38 -5.47 4.88
N GLN A 74 5.19 -5.30 6.17
CA GLN A 74 4.90 -6.44 7.03
C GLN A 74 3.46 -6.89 6.80
N PRO A 75 3.18 -8.19 7.03
CA PRO A 75 1.81 -8.69 6.84
C PRO A 75 0.76 -7.93 7.64
N PHE A 76 1.10 -7.52 8.86
CA PHE A 76 0.18 -6.75 9.66
C PHE A 76 -0.22 -5.45 8.95
N THR A 77 0.77 -4.76 8.42
CA THR A 77 0.52 -3.51 7.72
C THR A 77 -0.36 -3.74 6.50
N LEU A 78 -0.05 -4.79 5.73
CA LEU A 78 -0.84 -5.10 4.55
C LEU A 78 -2.29 -5.42 4.89
N ASN A 79 -2.51 -6.13 6.00
CA ASN A 79 -3.87 -6.44 6.41
C ASN A 79 -4.64 -5.18 6.78
N ILE A 80 -4.00 -4.27 7.50
CA ILE A 80 -4.64 -3.02 7.89
C ILE A 80 -5.00 -2.21 6.64
N LEU A 81 -4.09 -2.15 5.68
CA LEU A 81 -4.35 -1.41 4.46
C LEU A 81 -5.46 -2.05 3.65
N ALA A 82 -5.50 -3.38 3.62
CA ALA A 82 -6.56 -4.07 2.90
C ALA A 82 -7.92 -3.75 3.49
N ARG A 83 -8.01 -3.71 4.82
CA ARG A 83 -9.26 -3.34 5.47
C ARG A 83 -9.65 -1.91 5.13
N THR A 84 -8.68 -1.02 5.11
CA THR A 84 -8.93 0.37 4.78
C THR A 84 -9.49 0.48 3.37
N ALA A 85 -9.01 -0.35 2.46
CA ALA A 85 -9.47 -0.34 1.08
C ALA A 85 -10.80 -1.07 0.89
N GLY A 86 -11.30 -1.71 1.95
CA GLY A 86 -12.59 -2.37 1.86
C GLY A 86 -12.53 -3.85 1.56
N TYR A 87 -11.34 -4.44 1.52
CA TYR A 87 -11.21 -5.87 1.34
C TYR A 87 -11.51 -6.59 2.65
N LYS A 88 -12.04 -7.77 2.51
CA LYS A 88 -12.20 -8.65 3.66
C LYS A 88 -10.97 -9.52 3.78
N ASP A 89 -10.57 -9.81 4.99
CA ASP A 89 -9.39 -10.64 5.22
C ASP A 89 -9.46 -11.99 4.59
#